data_355fef00ff97e39ed9f45878e6a848f7
#
_entry.id   355fef00ff97e39ed9f45878e6a848f7
#
_cell.length_a   1.000
_cell.length_b   1.000
_cell.length_c   1.000
_cell.angle_alpha   90.00
_cell.angle_beta   90.00
_cell.angle_gamma   90.00
#
_symmetry.space_group_name_H-M   'P 1'
#
loop_
_entity.id
_entity.type
_entity.pdbx_description
1 polymer ?
#
loop_
_entity_poly.entity_id
_entity_poly.type
_entity_poly.pdbx_seq_one_letter_code
_entity_poly.pdbx_strand_id
1 'polypeptide(L)'
;MNSALPRQILGWLIMAPRLIGSCNLSVDDFPTGRHRQVFEIVSDLWENARPEEIPLVVLAERLGGDGPAAFIGNLLHGIQKPTPENFATVVRETRRRGLSEKIVTAAEKLGLEHVKTGAFDDKGFSELRSLIVERDEFENLAIDVKTALKRGLDLQALDLQIEYVVNKLVLAQALNVIHGSGGIGKTQIGLQASKAVVEGQELFSLQTKKRPVVYIDFENPLPILVERARKLDIRDVLFWHQSFEPKPPKLDSDGYALYKTLPPQSLLIFDTLRAAQDGDENDSKDMALVMGRLKEIRDAGFTILIIHHTPRANDRASKGSTAITDLADHVLSLYRVKRSTFEKIDDELEPGPDDYLRLGTGEKTRYEHHQIFLKQSESGAFVLANDPDQEHLDAISEFVRSSDHALTQSEIFAWAKAELEISKKGKLVNLLRKGEKKRWISTKSGNRRTYVSI
;
A
#
# COMPACT_ATOMS: atom_id res chain seq x y z
N MET A 1 17.81 -42.11 3.02
CA MET A 1 16.62 -41.24 2.80
C MET A 1 15.54 -41.67 3.77
N ASN A 2 15.02 -40.72 4.57
CA ASN A 2 14.14 -41.07 5.69
C ASN A 2 12.73 -41.43 5.17
N SER A 3 12.42 -42.71 5.04
CA SER A 3 11.13 -43.24 4.57
C SER A 3 10.00 -43.21 5.62
N ALA A 4 10.24 -42.53 6.74
CA ALA A 4 9.34 -42.57 7.88
C ALA A 4 8.01 -41.82 7.64
N LEU A 5 8.07 -40.62 7.03
CA LEU A 5 6.88 -39.80 6.82
C LEU A 5 5.85 -40.40 5.83
N PRO A 6 6.25 -40.78 4.61
CA PRO A 6 5.31 -41.43 3.71
C PRO A 6 4.71 -42.70 4.30
N ARG A 7 5.49 -43.51 5.02
CA ARG A 7 5.04 -44.68 5.73
C ARG A 7 3.97 -44.33 6.78
N GLN A 8 4.24 -43.33 7.60
CA GLN A 8 3.36 -42.93 8.71
C GLN A 8 2.02 -42.44 8.19
N ILE A 9 2.01 -41.56 7.19
CA ILE A 9 0.76 -41.00 6.64
C ILE A 9 -0.06 -42.06 5.95
N LEU A 10 0.56 -42.91 5.15
CA LEU A 10 -0.15 -44.01 4.46
C LEU A 10 -0.74 -45.03 5.42
N GLY A 11 -0.01 -45.37 6.51
CA GLY A 11 -0.53 -46.21 7.57
C GLY A 11 -1.78 -45.63 8.22
N TRP A 12 -1.80 -44.33 8.48
CA TRP A 12 -2.98 -43.64 9.01
C TRP A 12 -4.15 -43.60 8.03
N LEU A 13 -3.91 -43.36 6.75
CA LEU A 13 -4.94 -43.32 5.72
C LEU A 13 -5.56 -44.69 5.48
N ILE A 14 -4.78 -45.77 5.61
CA ILE A 14 -5.29 -47.14 5.56
C ILE A 14 -6.18 -47.45 6.75
N MET A 15 -5.76 -47.05 7.97
CA MET A 15 -6.50 -47.30 9.22
C MET A 15 -7.73 -46.40 9.40
N ALA A 16 -7.73 -45.22 8.79
CA ALA A 16 -8.79 -44.22 8.91
C ALA A 16 -8.96 -43.45 7.59
N PRO A 17 -9.57 -44.06 6.56
CA PRO A 17 -9.66 -43.48 5.23
C PRO A 17 -10.37 -42.12 5.18
N ARG A 18 -11.26 -41.86 6.12
CA ARG A 18 -11.92 -40.56 6.25
C ARG A 18 -10.97 -39.35 6.40
N LEU A 19 -9.72 -39.62 6.80
CA LEU A 19 -8.69 -38.58 6.91
C LEU A 19 -8.25 -38.07 5.53
N ILE A 20 -8.48 -38.83 4.44
CA ILE A 20 -8.19 -38.37 3.07
C ILE A 20 -8.97 -37.09 2.75
N GLY A 21 -10.23 -36.99 3.15
CA GLY A 21 -11.05 -35.80 2.94
C GLY A 21 -10.57 -34.53 3.69
N SER A 22 -9.70 -34.71 4.66
CA SER A 22 -9.12 -33.61 5.45
C SER A 22 -7.63 -33.37 5.16
N CYS A 23 -6.97 -34.23 4.37
CA CYS A 23 -5.60 -34.04 3.96
C CYS A 23 -5.55 -33.46 2.52
N ASN A 24 -4.91 -32.30 2.38
CA ASN A 24 -4.66 -31.70 1.06
C ASN A 24 -3.43 -32.33 0.39
N LEU A 25 -3.35 -33.67 0.36
CA LEU A 25 -2.28 -34.39 -0.29
C LEU A 25 -2.74 -34.88 -1.67
N SER A 26 -1.84 -34.86 -2.62
CA SER A 26 -1.99 -35.44 -3.95
C SER A 26 -1.07 -36.63 -4.16
N VAL A 27 -1.30 -37.37 -5.21
CA VAL A 27 -0.44 -38.49 -5.64
C VAL A 27 1.02 -38.03 -5.80
N ASP A 28 1.22 -36.80 -6.20
CA ASP A 28 2.52 -36.21 -6.48
C ASP A 28 3.30 -35.81 -5.21
N ASP A 29 2.66 -35.84 -4.05
CA ASP A 29 3.34 -35.61 -2.78
C ASP A 29 4.08 -36.83 -2.26
N PHE A 30 3.92 -37.98 -2.98
CA PHE A 30 4.59 -39.20 -2.65
C PHE A 30 5.70 -39.53 -3.67
N PRO A 31 6.89 -39.99 -3.19
CA PRO A 31 7.94 -40.39 -4.09
C PRO A 31 7.47 -41.54 -5.00
N THR A 32 8.16 -41.69 -6.12
CA THR A 32 7.89 -42.79 -7.06
C THR A 32 7.90 -44.17 -6.39
N GLY A 33 7.14 -45.11 -6.91
CA GLY A 33 7.10 -46.48 -6.42
C GLY A 33 5.89 -46.83 -5.57
N ARG A 34 6.03 -47.78 -4.67
CA ARG A 34 4.90 -48.40 -3.93
C ARG A 34 4.14 -47.45 -3.01
N HIS A 35 4.79 -46.47 -2.44
CA HIS A 35 4.09 -45.46 -1.60
C HIS A 35 3.06 -44.68 -2.43
N ARG A 36 3.44 -44.23 -3.60
CA ARG A 36 2.56 -43.55 -4.56
C ARG A 36 1.39 -44.41 -4.95
N GLN A 37 1.64 -45.67 -5.35
CA GLN A 37 0.60 -46.63 -5.71
C GLN A 37 -0.39 -46.89 -4.56
N VAL A 38 0.11 -47.00 -3.32
CA VAL A 38 -0.78 -47.19 -2.17
C VAL A 38 -1.66 -45.96 -1.98
N PHE A 39 -1.12 -44.76 -2.10
CA PHE A 39 -1.93 -43.51 -1.97
C PHE A 39 -3.01 -43.43 -3.06
N GLU A 40 -2.66 -43.73 -4.31
CA GLU A 40 -3.61 -43.80 -5.44
C GLU A 40 -4.75 -44.76 -5.16
N ILE A 41 -4.43 -45.99 -4.74
CA ILE A 41 -5.42 -47.04 -4.47
C ILE A 41 -6.32 -46.64 -3.29
N VAL A 42 -5.73 -46.13 -2.21
CA VAL A 42 -6.49 -45.73 -1.00
C VAL A 42 -7.40 -44.52 -1.30
N SER A 43 -6.94 -43.58 -2.11
CA SER A 43 -7.73 -42.42 -2.55
C SER A 43 -8.89 -42.88 -3.45
N ASP A 44 -8.64 -43.74 -4.43
CA ASP A 44 -9.68 -44.28 -5.31
C ASP A 44 -10.75 -45.06 -4.54
N LEU A 45 -10.33 -45.92 -3.60
CA LEU A 45 -11.27 -46.66 -2.73
C LEU A 45 -12.11 -45.70 -1.87
N TRP A 46 -11.50 -44.63 -1.36
CA TRP A 46 -12.22 -43.62 -0.59
C TRP A 46 -13.23 -42.84 -1.43
N GLU A 47 -12.83 -42.41 -2.62
CA GLU A 47 -13.71 -41.60 -3.49
C GLU A 47 -14.93 -42.44 -3.97
N ASN A 48 -14.72 -43.70 -4.30
CA ASN A 48 -15.76 -44.55 -4.89
C ASN A 48 -16.66 -45.26 -3.87
N ALA A 49 -16.16 -45.62 -2.68
CA ALA A 49 -16.90 -46.48 -1.74
C ALA A 49 -17.02 -45.91 -0.32
N ARG A 50 -16.28 -44.85 0.05
CA ARG A 50 -16.27 -44.29 1.40
C ARG A 50 -16.17 -45.32 2.54
N PRO A 51 -15.27 -46.31 2.45
CA PRO A 51 -15.19 -47.36 3.44
C PRO A 51 -14.78 -46.83 4.82
N GLU A 52 -15.26 -47.47 5.90
CA GLU A 52 -14.80 -47.15 7.27
C GLU A 52 -13.34 -47.56 7.49
N GLU A 53 -12.92 -48.64 6.86
CA GLU A 53 -11.55 -49.17 6.84
C GLU A 53 -11.18 -49.64 5.45
N ILE A 54 -9.94 -49.50 5.03
CA ILE A 54 -9.45 -50.04 3.74
C ILE A 54 -9.29 -51.55 3.84
N PRO A 55 -9.99 -52.34 3.01
CA PRO A 55 -9.82 -53.80 2.99
C PRO A 55 -8.40 -54.14 2.54
N LEU A 56 -7.56 -54.69 3.45
CA LEU A 56 -6.15 -54.97 3.17
C LEU A 56 -5.95 -55.96 2.04
N VAL A 57 -6.88 -56.88 1.88
CA VAL A 57 -6.87 -57.86 0.76
C VAL A 57 -7.02 -57.17 -0.58
N VAL A 58 -7.99 -56.24 -0.68
CA VAL A 58 -8.23 -55.45 -1.90
C VAL A 58 -7.03 -54.56 -2.20
N LEU A 59 -6.46 -53.93 -1.16
CA LEU A 59 -5.26 -53.13 -1.32
C LEU A 59 -4.07 -53.97 -1.82
N ALA A 60 -3.88 -55.17 -1.28
CA ALA A 60 -2.80 -56.05 -1.69
C ALA A 60 -3.00 -56.57 -3.14
N GLU A 61 -4.22 -56.93 -3.53
CA GLU A 61 -4.55 -57.34 -4.89
C GLU A 61 -4.30 -56.25 -5.92
N ARG A 62 -4.73 -55.02 -5.63
CA ARG A 62 -4.53 -53.84 -6.51
C ARG A 62 -3.07 -53.42 -6.59
N LEU A 63 -2.32 -53.57 -5.51
CA LEU A 63 -0.89 -53.20 -5.47
C LEU A 63 -0.05 -54.14 -6.33
N GLY A 64 -0.44 -55.40 -6.43
CA GLY A 64 0.19 -56.43 -7.30
C GLY A 64 1.67 -56.67 -6.99
N GLY A 65 2.30 -57.51 -7.81
CA GLY A 65 3.75 -57.78 -7.75
C GLY A 65 4.17 -58.66 -6.55
N ASP A 66 5.47 -58.66 -6.26
CA ASP A 66 6.05 -59.50 -5.19
C ASP A 66 5.90 -58.84 -3.81
N GLY A 67 5.28 -59.58 -2.86
CA GLY A 67 5.23 -59.21 -1.45
C GLY A 67 4.39 -58.02 -1.05
N PRO A 68 3.20 -57.77 -1.66
CA PRO A 68 2.38 -56.63 -1.30
C PRO A 68 1.89 -56.65 0.15
N ALA A 69 1.58 -57.84 0.66
CA ALA A 69 1.16 -58.02 2.05
C ALA A 69 2.27 -57.64 3.07
N ALA A 70 3.52 -58.01 2.77
CA ALA A 70 4.66 -57.66 3.61
C ALA A 70 4.91 -56.12 3.58
N PHE A 71 4.74 -55.48 2.43
CA PHE A 71 4.87 -54.04 2.30
C PHE A 71 3.78 -53.28 3.11
N ILE A 72 2.51 -53.72 2.95
CA ILE A 72 1.39 -53.14 3.73
C ILE A 72 1.59 -53.41 5.23
N GLY A 73 2.02 -54.60 5.62
CA GLY A 73 2.37 -54.93 7.01
C GLY A 73 3.43 -53.97 7.58
N ASN A 74 4.45 -53.63 6.79
CA ASN A 74 5.45 -52.64 7.18
C ASN A 74 4.88 -51.22 7.31
N LEU A 75 3.92 -50.83 6.48
CA LEU A 75 3.25 -49.51 6.64
C LEU A 75 2.46 -49.46 7.93
N LEU A 76 1.85 -50.52 8.37
CA LEU A 76 1.00 -50.59 9.56
C LEU A 76 1.75 -50.88 10.86
N HIS A 77 2.96 -51.47 10.76
CA HIS A 77 3.71 -51.88 11.94
C HIS A 77 4.08 -50.72 12.86
N GLY A 78 3.61 -50.79 14.10
CA GLY A 78 3.92 -49.78 15.13
C GLY A 78 3.20 -48.43 14.93
N ILE A 79 2.27 -48.34 13.99
CA ILE A 79 1.48 -47.11 13.79
C ILE A 79 0.40 -46.99 14.86
N GLN A 80 0.43 -45.92 15.61
CA GLN A 80 -0.63 -45.53 16.56
C GLN A 80 -1.64 -44.63 15.88
N LYS A 81 -2.90 -44.57 16.39
CA LYS A 81 -3.90 -43.63 15.87
C LYS A 81 -3.40 -42.20 15.94
N PRO A 82 -3.56 -41.39 14.89
CA PRO A 82 -3.08 -40.00 14.92
C PRO A 82 -3.91 -39.14 15.85
N THR A 83 -3.24 -38.24 16.54
CA THR A 83 -3.93 -37.06 17.10
C THR A 83 -4.13 -36.02 15.97
N PRO A 84 -5.12 -35.12 16.07
CA PRO A 84 -5.31 -34.08 15.05
C PRO A 84 -4.04 -33.26 14.79
N GLU A 85 -3.27 -32.94 15.81
CA GLU A 85 -2.01 -32.16 15.71
C GLU A 85 -0.91 -32.95 14.99
N ASN A 86 -0.71 -34.22 15.37
CA ASN A 86 0.28 -35.08 14.73
C ASN A 86 -0.07 -35.33 13.26
N PHE A 87 -1.36 -35.53 12.96
CA PHE A 87 -1.82 -35.73 11.59
C PHE A 87 -1.53 -34.49 10.73
N ALA A 88 -1.93 -33.30 11.19
CA ALA A 88 -1.68 -32.05 10.48
C ALA A 88 -0.18 -31.80 10.23
N THR A 89 0.66 -32.11 11.22
CA THR A 89 2.12 -31.95 11.11
C THR A 89 2.71 -32.89 10.05
N VAL A 90 2.32 -34.15 10.06
CA VAL A 90 2.85 -35.14 9.10
C VAL A 90 2.33 -34.88 7.69
N VAL A 91 1.07 -34.45 7.52
CA VAL A 91 0.50 -34.01 6.21
C VAL A 91 1.31 -32.84 5.66
N ARG A 92 1.55 -31.83 6.49
CA ARG A 92 2.35 -30.65 6.09
C ARG A 92 3.75 -31.05 5.63
N GLU A 93 4.45 -31.84 6.44
CA GLU A 93 5.83 -32.21 6.13
C GLU A 93 5.92 -33.13 4.89
N THR A 94 4.90 -33.96 4.67
CA THR A 94 4.79 -34.81 3.45
C THR A 94 4.64 -33.93 2.21
N ARG A 95 3.74 -32.93 2.23
CA ARG A 95 3.53 -32.01 1.11
C ARG A 95 4.75 -31.13 0.85
N ARG A 96 5.35 -30.59 1.91
CA ARG A 96 6.59 -29.80 1.81
C ARG A 96 7.69 -30.56 1.09
N ARG A 97 7.85 -31.83 1.44
CA ARG A 97 8.83 -32.71 0.81
C ARG A 97 8.49 -32.99 -0.64
N GLY A 98 7.23 -33.31 -0.95
CA GLY A 98 6.76 -33.52 -2.32
C GLY A 98 7.04 -32.32 -3.22
N LEU A 99 6.72 -31.09 -2.77
CA LEU A 99 7.03 -29.85 -3.47
C LEU A 99 8.54 -29.64 -3.68
N SER A 100 9.34 -29.92 -2.67
CA SER A 100 10.81 -29.82 -2.79
C SER A 100 11.38 -30.80 -3.80
N GLU A 101 10.89 -32.02 -3.84
CA GLU A 101 11.28 -33.05 -4.84
C GLU A 101 10.86 -32.65 -6.27
N LYS A 102 9.67 -32.09 -6.46
CA LYS A 102 9.22 -31.54 -7.75
C LYS A 102 10.13 -30.41 -8.24
N ILE A 103 10.47 -29.46 -7.37
CA ILE A 103 11.37 -28.34 -7.70
C ILE A 103 12.74 -28.86 -8.16
N VAL A 104 13.32 -29.81 -7.42
CA VAL A 104 14.61 -30.41 -7.78
C VAL A 104 14.51 -31.11 -9.14
N THR A 105 13.47 -31.92 -9.37
CA THR A 105 13.26 -32.64 -10.63
C THR A 105 13.08 -31.70 -11.81
N ALA A 106 12.31 -30.62 -11.63
CA ALA A 106 12.11 -29.60 -12.67
C ALA A 106 13.41 -28.85 -12.98
N ALA A 107 14.19 -28.51 -11.97
CA ALA A 107 15.48 -27.85 -12.13
C ALA A 107 16.52 -28.76 -12.83
N GLU A 108 16.59 -30.04 -12.47
CA GLU A 108 17.45 -31.03 -13.10
C GLU A 108 17.09 -31.25 -14.58
N LYS A 109 15.79 -31.37 -14.88
CA LYS A 109 15.29 -31.47 -16.26
C LYS A 109 15.68 -30.24 -17.09
N LEU A 110 15.49 -29.05 -16.55
CA LEU A 110 15.85 -27.81 -17.22
C LEU A 110 17.37 -27.73 -17.50
N GLY A 111 18.19 -28.11 -16.50
CA GLY A 111 19.65 -28.18 -16.65
C GLY A 111 20.10 -29.20 -17.71
N LEU A 112 19.48 -30.38 -17.77
CA LEU A 112 19.77 -31.41 -18.77
C LEU A 112 19.39 -30.93 -20.17
N GLU A 113 18.27 -30.26 -20.36
CA GLU A 113 17.87 -29.66 -21.63
C GLU A 113 18.84 -28.57 -22.09
N HIS A 114 19.24 -27.71 -21.20
CA HIS A 114 20.24 -26.66 -21.49
C HIS A 114 21.58 -27.29 -21.97
N VAL A 115 22.06 -28.33 -21.32
CA VAL A 115 23.28 -29.03 -21.71
C VAL A 115 23.18 -29.64 -23.12
N LYS A 116 21.97 -30.12 -23.51
CA LYS A 116 21.75 -30.73 -24.84
C LYS A 116 21.55 -29.71 -25.96
N THR A 117 20.89 -28.62 -25.69
CA THR A 117 20.41 -27.67 -26.72
C THR A 117 21.17 -26.34 -26.73
N GLY A 118 21.92 -26.02 -25.67
CA GLY A 118 22.56 -24.73 -25.49
C GLY A 118 21.61 -23.57 -25.16
N ALA A 119 20.31 -23.85 -25.02
CA ALA A 119 19.28 -22.86 -24.70
C ALA A 119 18.45 -23.31 -23.52
N PHE A 120 17.87 -22.36 -22.79
CA PHE A 120 16.86 -22.68 -21.76
C PHE A 120 15.46 -22.68 -22.37
N ASP A 121 14.66 -23.68 -21.97
CA ASP A 121 13.26 -23.77 -22.35
C ASP A 121 12.41 -22.84 -21.48
N ASP A 122 11.75 -21.84 -22.08
CA ASP A 122 10.87 -20.88 -21.40
C ASP A 122 9.74 -21.59 -20.65
N LYS A 123 9.23 -22.70 -21.18
CA LYS A 123 8.17 -23.48 -20.55
C LYS A 123 8.69 -24.18 -19.29
N GLY A 124 9.88 -24.76 -19.32
CA GLY A 124 10.51 -25.36 -18.16
C GLY A 124 10.83 -24.33 -17.05
N PHE A 125 11.23 -23.12 -17.43
CA PHE A 125 11.41 -22.00 -16.49
C PHE A 125 10.09 -21.58 -15.85
N SER A 126 9.02 -21.49 -16.64
CA SER A 126 7.69 -21.13 -16.13
C SER A 126 7.17 -22.20 -15.15
N GLU A 127 7.38 -23.47 -15.44
CA GLU A 127 7.02 -24.58 -14.56
C GLU A 127 7.80 -24.53 -13.23
N LEU A 128 9.11 -24.36 -13.29
CA LEU A 128 9.96 -24.24 -12.10
C LEU A 128 9.55 -23.04 -11.23
N ARG A 129 9.30 -21.90 -11.85
CA ARG A 129 8.85 -20.69 -11.16
C ARG A 129 7.50 -20.89 -10.46
N SER A 130 6.56 -21.56 -11.12
CA SER A 130 5.25 -21.90 -10.55
C SER A 130 5.38 -22.77 -9.30
N LEU A 131 6.26 -23.79 -9.34
CA LEU A 131 6.50 -24.69 -8.20
C LEU A 131 7.18 -23.96 -7.02
N ILE A 132 8.07 -23.02 -7.30
CA ILE A 132 8.71 -22.19 -6.25
C ILE A 132 7.66 -21.30 -5.57
N VAL A 133 6.78 -20.68 -6.35
CA VAL A 133 5.68 -19.84 -5.81
C VAL A 133 4.73 -20.70 -4.97
N GLU A 134 4.33 -21.88 -5.46
CA GLU A 134 3.47 -22.82 -4.71
C GLU A 134 4.11 -23.23 -3.36
N ARG A 135 5.42 -23.49 -3.36
CA ARG A 135 6.14 -23.80 -2.12
C ARG A 135 6.15 -22.62 -1.14
N ASP A 136 6.42 -21.41 -1.63
CA ASP A 136 6.50 -20.22 -0.78
C ASP A 136 5.11 -19.84 -0.22
N GLU A 137 4.05 -20.00 -1.01
CA GLU A 137 2.67 -19.87 -0.55
C GLU A 137 2.33 -20.92 0.51
N PHE A 138 2.73 -22.17 0.30
CA PHE A 138 2.52 -23.26 1.25
C PHE A 138 3.27 -23.05 2.56
N GLU A 139 4.52 -22.58 2.53
CA GLU A 139 5.30 -22.23 3.73
C GLU A 139 4.65 -21.06 4.49
N ASN A 140 4.12 -20.07 3.77
CA ASN A 140 3.40 -18.92 4.37
C ASN A 140 2.04 -19.33 4.96
N LEU A 141 1.31 -20.29 4.38
CA LEU A 141 0.07 -20.85 4.94
C LEU A 141 0.32 -21.70 6.21
N ALA A 142 1.56 -22.10 6.45
CA ALA A 142 1.96 -22.85 7.63
C ALA A 142 2.07 -22.02 8.91
N ILE A 143 1.75 -20.73 8.86
CA ILE A 143 1.66 -19.87 10.04
C ILE A 143 0.54 -20.42 10.93
N ASP A 144 0.89 -20.80 12.17
CA ASP A 144 -0.12 -21.11 13.18
C ASP A 144 -0.92 -19.84 13.46
N VAL A 145 -2.13 -19.77 12.87
CA VAL A 145 -3.04 -18.61 13.00
C VAL A 145 -3.23 -18.22 14.46
N LYS A 146 -3.20 -19.18 15.40
CA LYS A 146 -3.34 -18.91 16.82
C LYS A 146 -2.20 -18.05 17.36
N THR A 147 -0.97 -18.22 16.85
CA THR A 147 0.17 -17.39 17.25
C THR A 147 0.12 -15.97 16.63
N ALA A 148 -0.54 -15.83 15.49
CA ALA A 148 -0.76 -14.53 14.85
C ALA A 148 -1.87 -13.70 15.50
N LEU A 149 -2.86 -14.36 16.16
CA LEU A 149 -3.97 -13.69 16.83
C LEU A 149 -3.49 -13.04 18.14
N LYS A 150 -3.77 -11.75 18.28
CA LYS A 150 -3.49 -10.97 19.50
C LYS A 150 -4.80 -10.55 20.15
N ARG A 151 -4.89 -10.71 21.49
CA ARG A 151 -6.00 -10.12 22.24
C ARG A 151 -5.86 -8.61 22.29
N GLY A 152 -6.96 -7.88 22.46
CA GLY A 152 -6.94 -6.42 22.54
C GLY A 152 -5.96 -5.89 23.61
N LEU A 153 -5.81 -6.59 24.73
CA LEU A 153 -4.84 -6.24 25.78
C LEU A 153 -3.39 -6.40 25.30
N ASP A 154 -3.09 -7.49 24.57
CA ASP A 154 -1.77 -7.75 24.00
C ASP A 154 -1.44 -6.72 22.92
N LEU A 155 -2.44 -6.28 22.15
CA LEU A 155 -2.29 -5.22 21.15
C LEU A 155 -1.98 -3.87 21.81
N GLN A 156 -2.68 -3.52 22.90
CA GLN A 156 -2.46 -2.28 23.65
C GLN A 156 -1.09 -2.24 24.35
N ALA A 157 -0.52 -3.41 24.66
CA ALA A 157 0.83 -3.53 25.25
C ALA A 157 1.95 -3.29 24.23
N LEU A 158 1.64 -3.21 22.93
CA LEU A 158 2.63 -2.86 21.92
C LEU A 158 2.91 -1.35 22.03
N ASP A 159 4.15 -0.99 22.33
CA ASP A 159 4.60 0.41 22.35
C ASP A 159 4.84 0.92 20.92
N LEU A 160 3.74 1.02 20.17
CA LEU A 160 3.75 1.49 18.79
C LEU A 160 3.12 2.88 18.74
N GLN A 161 3.89 3.84 18.25
CA GLN A 161 3.43 5.20 18.04
C GLN A 161 3.25 5.48 16.54
N ILE A 162 2.31 6.36 16.22
CA ILE A 162 2.14 6.85 14.86
C ILE A 162 3.32 7.76 14.54
N GLU A 163 4.11 7.34 13.56
CA GLU A 163 5.27 8.08 13.10
C GLU A 163 4.98 8.86 11.82
N TYR A 164 5.64 10.01 11.69
CA TYR A 164 5.64 10.79 10.47
C TYR A 164 7.05 10.91 9.90
N VAL A 165 7.18 10.85 8.58
CA VAL A 165 8.42 11.22 7.87
C VAL A 165 8.51 12.74 7.73
N VAL A 166 7.39 13.38 7.41
CA VAL A 166 7.19 14.83 7.51
C VAL A 166 6.00 15.04 8.44
N ASN A 167 6.24 15.66 9.59
CA ASN A 167 5.22 15.81 10.63
C ASN A 167 3.90 16.33 10.06
N LYS A 168 2.80 15.63 10.35
CA LYS A 168 1.43 15.94 9.92
C LYS A 168 1.16 15.89 8.40
N LEU A 169 2.18 15.68 7.55
CA LEU A 169 2.02 15.61 6.09
C LEU A 169 2.32 14.23 5.51
N VAL A 170 3.40 13.59 5.90
CA VAL A 170 3.79 12.28 5.34
C VAL A 170 3.91 11.26 6.45
N LEU A 171 2.99 10.33 6.45
CA LEU A 171 2.91 9.26 7.43
C LEU A 171 3.96 8.20 7.12
N ALA A 172 4.70 7.73 8.13
CA ALA A 172 5.69 6.67 7.98
C ALA A 172 5.02 5.31 7.73
N GLN A 173 5.68 4.45 6.94
CA GLN A 173 5.19 3.11 6.58
C GLN A 173 3.72 3.13 6.11
N ALA A 174 3.40 4.10 5.27
CA ALA A 174 2.05 4.34 4.77
C ALA A 174 2.07 4.70 3.29
N LEU A 175 0.91 4.54 2.67
CA LEU A 175 0.64 4.95 1.31
C LEU A 175 0.07 6.37 1.33
N ASN A 176 0.94 7.36 1.13
CA ASN A 176 0.57 8.77 1.07
C ASN A 176 0.35 9.17 -0.39
N VAL A 177 -0.70 9.93 -0.66
CA VAL A 177 -1.00 10.48 -1.98
C VAL A 177 -1.08 12.00 -1.89
N ILE A 178 -0.38 12.71 -2.77
CA ILE A 178 -0.57 14.13 -3.00
C ILE A 178 -1.22 14.34 -4.36
N HIS A 179 -2.40 14.92 -4.39
CA HIS A 179 -3.11 15.20 -5.63
C HIS A 179 -3.37 16.70 -5.84
N GLY A 180 -3.53 17.10 -7.10
CA GLY A 180 -3.79 18.48 -7.49
C GLY A 180 -3.74 18.62 -9.01
N SER A 181 -4.17 19.77 -9.54
CA SER A 181 -4.15 20.07 -10.98
C SER A 181 -2.75 19.98 -11.59
N GLY A 182 -2.68 19.81 -12.92
CA GLY A 182 -1.41 19.88 -13.65
C GLY A 182 -0.74 21.24 -13.46
N GLY A 183 0.59 21.28 -13.37
CA GLY A 183 1.34 22.53 -13.22
C GLY A 183 1.28 23.21 -11.85
N ILE A 184 0.48 22.71 -10.88
CA ILE A 184 0.32 23.37 -9.57
C ILE A 184 1.56 23.29 -8.65
N GLY A 185 2.59 22.54 -9.03
CA GLY A 185 3.84 22.44 -8.26
C GLY A 185 3.99 21.19 -7.39
N LYS A 186 3.23 20.10 -7.62
CA LYS A 186 3.35 18.84 -6.88
C LYS A 186 4.77 18.26 -6.92
N THR A 187 5.37 18.17 -8.12
CA THR A 187 6.77 17.77 -8.31
C THR A 187 7.72 18.63 -7.48
N GLN A 188 7.52 19.94 -7.46
CA GLN A 188 8.35 20.87 -6.69
C GLN A 188 8.25 20.58 -5.18
N ILE A 189 7.05 20.32 -4.66
CA ILE A 189 6.84 19.92 -3.26
C ILE A 189 7.51 18.56 -2.99
N GLY A 190 7.38 17.59 -3.91
CA GLY A 190 8.04 16.28 -3.80
C GLY A 190 9.57 16.40 -3.71
N LEU A 191 10.18 17.25 -4.54
CA LEU A 191 11.62 17.52 -4.52
C LEU A 191 12.07 18.22 -3.23
N GLN A 192 11.32 19.21 -2.74
CA GLN A 192 11.62 19.88 -1.47
C GLN A 192 11.47 18.91 -0.28
N ALA A 193 10.44 18.06 -0.30
CA ALA A 193 10.26 17.02 0.71
C ALA A 193 11.42 16.01 0.68
N SER A 194 11.87 15.61 -0.51
CA SER A 194 13.02 14.72 -0.70
C SER A 194 14.27 15.27 -0.03
N LYS A 195 14.60 16.54 -0.32
CA LYS A 195 15.74 17.22 0.28
C LYS A 195 15.62 17.29 1.79
N ALA A 196 14.51 17.82 2.29
CA ALA A 196 14.28 18.00 3.72
C ALA A 196 14.41 16.68 4.50
N VAL A 197 13.84 15.60 3.96
CA VAL A 197 13.87 14.27 4.61
C VAL A 197 15.27 13.66 4.59
N VAL A 198 15.99 13.69 3.46
CA VAL A 198 17.32 13.10 3.39
C VAL A 198 18.34 13.83 4.25
N GLU A 199 18.18 15.15 4.40
CA GLU A 199 19.04 15.98 5.25
C GLU A 199 18.57 16.02 6.72
N GLY A 200 17.30 15.66 7.00
CA GLY A 200 16.69 15.76 8.34
C GLY A 200 16.38 17.21 8.72
N GLN A 201 16.11 18.07 7.75
CA GLN A 201 15.75 19.47 7.93
C GLN A 201 14.23 19.66 7.96
N GLU A 202 13.78 20.83 8.41
CA GLU A 202 12.35 21.15 8.36
C GLU A 202 11.85 21.36 6.94
N LEU A 203 10.65 20.86 6.65
CA LEU A 203 9.89 21.22 5.47
C LEU A 203 8.72 22.10 5.87
N PHE A 204 8.67 23.33 5.38
CA PHE A 204 7.59 24.30 5.70
C PHE A 204 7.36 24.46 7.22
N SER A 205 8.45 24.57 7.99
CA SER A 205 8.45 24.60 9.46
C SER A 205 7.87 23.35 10.13
N LEU A 206 7.77 22.25 9.42
CA LEU A 206 7.40 20.95 9.96
C LEU A 206 8.64 20.08 10.10
N GLN A 207 8.82 19.47 11.26
CA GLN A 207 9.94 18.55 11.54
C GLN A 207 9.90 17.37 10.59
N THR A 208 11.07 16.92 10.13
CA THR A 208 11.21 15.69 9.34
C THR A 208 12.02 14.65 10.09
N LYS A 209 11.75 13.39 9.79
CA LYS A 209 12.56 12.27 10.26
C LYS A 209 13.55 11.89 9.15
N LYS A 210 14.85 12.05 9.43
CA LYS A 210 15.91 11.72 8.47
C LYS A 210 15.83 10.26 8.03
N ARG A 211 15.72 10.04 6.70
CA ARG A 211 15.66 8.73 6.06
C ARG A 211 16.29 8.78 4.68
N PRO A 212 16.74 7.64 4.10
CA PRO A 212 17.07 7.56 2.68
C PRO A 212 15.84 7.95 1.85
N VAL A 213 16.04 8.62 0.74
CA VAL A 213 14.97 9.01 -0.19
C VAL A 213 15.32 8.53 -1.58
N VAL A 214 14.38 7.86 -2.25
CA VAL A 214 14.47 7.51 -3.66
C VAL A 214 13.34 8.19 -4.41
N TYR A 215 13.70 9.08 -5.34
CA TYR A 215 12.77 9.78 -6.21
C TYR A 215 12.69 9.06 -7.55
N ILE A 216 11.55 8.46 -7.85
CA ILE A 216 11.29 7.68 -9.06
C ILE A 216 10.48 8.54 -10.02
N ASP A 217 11.12 8.98 -11.10
CA ASP A 217 10.53 9.91 -12.07
C ASP A 217 10.25 9.22 -13.41
N PHE A 218 8.98 9.17 -13.75
CA PHE A 218 8.46 8.59 -14.99
C PHE A 218 7.97 9.63 -16.00
N GLU A 219 7.87 10.91 -15.61
CA GLU A 219 7.15 11.91 -16.41
C GLU A 219 8.03 13.05 -16.88
N ASN A 220 8.88 13.60 -16.01
CA ASN A 220 9.60 14.81 -16.33
C ASN A 220 10.72 14.54 -17.33
N PRO A 221 11.01 15.46 -18.28
CA PRO A 221 12.25 15.42 -19.06
C PRO A 221 13.45 15.56 -18.13
N LEU A 222 14.50 14.73 -18.35
CA LEU A 222 15.69 14.74 -17.50
C LEU A 222 16.36 16.11 -17.34
N PRO A 223 16.48 16.98 -18.40
CA PRO A 223 17.06 18.31 -18.23
C PRO A 223 16.29 19.19 -17.24
N ILE A 224 14.96 19.08 -17.22
CA ILE A 224 14.10 19.84 -16.28
C ILE A 224 14.30 19.34 -14.85
N LEU A 225 14.37 18.03 -14.64
CA LEU A 225 14.67 17.44 -13.33
C LEU A 225 16.03 17.91 -12.80
N VAL A 226 17.06 17.89 -13.66
CA VAL A 226 18.42 18.35 -13.33
C VAL A 226 18.43 19.83 -12.95
N GLU A 227 17.73 20.68 -13.70
CA GLU A 227 17.62 22.10 -13.39
C GLU A 227 16.96 22.35 -12.03
N ARG A 228 15.83 21.67 -11.76
CA ARG A 228 15.11 21.76 -10.47
C ARG A 228 15.98 21.26 -9.31
N ALA A 229 16.68 20.15 -9.49
CA ALA A 229 17.60 19.62 -8.48
C ALA A 229 18.74 20.60 -8.16
N ARG A 230 19.30 21.27 -9.18
CA ARG A 230 20.31 22.32 -8.98
C ARG A 230 19.75 23.54 -8.26
N LYS A 231 18.59 24.05 -8.67
CA LYS A 231 17.95 25.21 -8.03
C LYS A 231 17.64 24.97 -6.55
N LEU A 232 17.29 23.74 -6.19
CA LEU A 232 17.02 23.31 -4.83
C LEU A 232 18.26 22.85 -4.06
N ASP A 233 19.43 22.77 -4.73
CA ASP A 233 20.67 22.21 -4.15
C ASP A 233 20.45 20.83 -3.53
N ILE A 234 19.85 19.90 -4.29
CA ILE A 234 19.62 18.53 -3.86
C ILE A 234 20.88 17.71 -4.13
N ARG A 235 21.48 17.09 -3.08
CA ARG A 235 22.75 16.37 -3.18
C ARG A 235 22.61 14.87 -2.90
N ASP A 236 21.90 14.49 -1.85
CA ASP A 236 21.91 13.13 -1.29
C ASP A 236 20.65 12.31 -1.61
N VAL A 237 19.72 12.87 -2.39
CA VAL A 237 18.54 12.14 -2.89
C VAL A 237 18.95 11.18 -4.00
N LEU A 238 18.53 9.94 -3.92
CA LEU A 238 18.70 8.95 -4.99
C LEU A 238 17.61 9.14 -6.04
N PHE A 239 18.00 9.36 -7.29
CA PHE A 239 17.06 9.49 -8.40
C PHE A 239 17.07 8.24 -9.26
N TRP A 240 15.88 7.73 -9.61
CA TRP A 240 15.68 6.68 -10.58
C TRP A 240 14.74 7.20 -11.68
N HIS A 241 15.34 7.67 -12.77
CA HIS A 241 14.62 8.32 -13.86
C HIS A 241 14.39 7.35 -15.02
N GLN A 242 13.28 7.52 -15.75
CA GLN A 242 12.94 6.68 -16.91
C GLN A 242 13.98 6.65 -18.04
N SER A 243 14.90 7.61 -18.09
CA SER A 243 16.02 7.64 -19.07
C SER A 243 17.29 6.95 -18.58
N PHE A 244 17.31 6.41 -17.36
CA PHE A 244 18.46 5.67 -16.85
C PHE A 244 18.35 4.19 -17.21
N GLU A 245 19.49 3.50 -17.27
CA GLU A 245 19.52 2.06 -17.46
C GLU A 245 20.13 1.39 -16.21
N PRO A 246 19.44 0.40 -15.62
CA PRO A 246 18.11 -0.07 -15.98
C PRO A 246 17.02 0.95 -15.63
N LYS A 247 15.93 0.96 -16.43
CA LYS A 247 14.77 1.81 -16.17
C LYS A 247 14.02 1.38 -14.91
N PRO A 248 13.36 2.32 -14.21
CA PRO A 248 12.47 1.95 -13.13
C PRO A 248 11.32 1.09 -13.69
N PRO A 249 11.02 -0.08 -13.08
CA PRO A 249 9.94 -0.95 -13.55
C PRO A 249 8.59 -0.31 -13.32
N LYS A 250 7.64 -0.59 -14.22
CA LYS A 250 6.25 -0.17 -14.03
C LYS A 250 5.62 -0.93 -12.84
N LEU A 251 4.72 -0.26 -12.13
CA LEU A 251 4.06 -0.83 -10.96
C LEU A 251 3.12 -2.00 -11.31
N ASP A 252 2.59 -2.03 -12.53
CA ASP A 252 1.76 -3.11 -13.06
C ASP A 252 2.57 -4.25 -13.71
N SER A 253 3.91 -4.13 -13.79
CA SER A 253 4.81 -5.20 -14.22
C SER A 253 5.33 -6.04 -13.05
N ASP A 254 5.78 -7.27 -13.31
CA ASP A 254 6.40 -8.13 -12.27
C ASP A 254 7.70 -7.55 -11.70
N GLY A 255 8.33 -6.63 -12.43
CA GLY A 255 9.53 -5.91 -11.99
C GLY A 255 9.34 -5.03 -10.76
N TYR A 256 8.09 -4.73 -10.36
CA TYR A 256 7.81 -3.92 -9.16
C TYR A 256 8.50 -4.44 -7.89
N ALA A 257 8.77 -5.75 -7.83
CA ALA A 257 9.45 -6.36 -6.69
C ALA A 257 10.85 -5.79 -6.44
N LEU A 258 11.50 -5.21 -7.47
CA LEU A 258 12.80 -4.54 -7.34
C LEU A 258 12.75 -3.34 -6.38
N TYR A 259 11.60 -2.68 -6.23
CA TYR A 259 11.47 -1.59 -5.26
C TYR A 259 11.70 -2.04 -3.82
N LYS A 260 11.45 -3.33 -3.51
CA LYS A 260 11.70 -3.92 -2.19
C LYS A 260 13.20 -4.11 -1.89
N THR A 261 14.08 -4.01 -2.90
CA THR A 261 15.54 -4.12 -2.76
C THR A 261 16.26 -2.78 -2.53
N LEU A 262 15.52 -1.67 -2.60
CA LEU A 262 16.05 -0.33 -2.34
C LEU A 262 16.49 -0.17 -0.88
N PRO A 263 17.25 0.88 -0.53
CA PRO A 263 17.69 1.08 0.86
C PRO A 263 16.52 0.99 1.83
N PRO A 264 16.62 0.18 2.90
CA PRO A 264 15.50 -0.11 3.80
C PRO A 264 14.99 1.17 4.48
N GLN A 265 13.70 1.18 4.79
CA GLN A 265 13.00 2.31 5.43
C GLN A 265 13.01 3.63 4.63
N SER A 266 13.35 3.57 3.34
CA SER A 266 13.34 4.76 2.47
C SER A 266 11.95 5.37 2.33
N LEU A 267 11.95 6.68 2.09
CA LEU A 267 10.82 7.36 1.45
C LEU A 267 10.95 7.18 -0.07
N LEU A 268 9.99 6.49 -0.68
CA LEU A 268 9.88 6.32 -2.13
C LEU A 268 8.86 7.32 -2.67
N ILE A 269 9.27 8.16 -3.61
CA ILE A 269 8.38 9.13 -4.26
C ILE A 269 8.18 8.73 -5.70
N PHE A 270 6.93 8.50 -6.10
CA PHE A 270 6.55 8.16 -7.48
C PHE A 270 5.94 9.37 -8.19
N ASP A 271 6.63 9.90 -9.18
CA ASP A 271 6.21 11.05 -9.98
C ASP A 271 6.08 10.68 -11.47
N THR A 272 4.91 10.40 -12.00
CA THR A 272 3.60 10.38 -11.36
C THR A 272 3.01 8.96 -11.37
N LEU A 273 1.93 8.71 -10.59
CA LEU A 273 1.24 7.42 -10.61
C LEU A 273 0.78 7.02 -12.02
N ARG A 274 0.23 7.98 -12.78
CA ARG A 274 -0.23 7.72 -14.15
C ARG A 274 0.90 7.21 -15.05
N ALA A 275 2.06 7.81 -14.95
CA ALA A 275 3.22 7.43 -15.75
C ALA A 275 3.95 6.18 -15.22
N ALA A 276 3.72 5.80 -13.97
CA ALA A 276 4.32 4.62 -13.34
C ALA A 276 3.62 3.29 -13.68
N GLN A 277 2.61 3.30 -14.54
CA GLN A 277 1.86 2.11 -14.98
C GLN A 277 1.46 2.23 -16.45
N ASP A 278 1.14 1.12 -17.09
CA ASP A 278 0.65 1.07 -18.48
C ASP A 278 -0.88 0.87 -18.53
N GLY A 279 -1.51 0.39 -17.46
CA GLY A 279 -2.96 0.19 -17.33
C GLY A 279 -3.78 1.49 -17.35
N ASP A 280 -5.12 1.37 -17.36
CA ASP A 280 -6.03 2.52 -17.35
C ASP A 280 -6.25 3.01 -15.90
N GLU A 281 -5.88 4.28 -15.64
CA GLU A 281 -6.09 4.92 -14.34
C GLU A 281 -7.57 5.04 -13.92
N ASN A 282 -8.51 4.90 -14.88
CA ASN A 282 -9.95 4.93 -14.63
C ASN A 282 -10.53 3.53 -14.39
N ASP A 283 -9.80 2.47 -14.73
CA ASP A 283 -10.22 1.11 -14.44
C ASP A 283 -9.90 0.75 -12.98
N SER A 284 -10.94 0.38 -12.23
CA SER A 284 -10.80 0.06 -10.81
C SER A 284 -9.99 -1.21 -10.56
N LYS A 285 -9.96 -2.16 -11.51
CA LYS A 285 -9.22 -3.42 -11.39
C LYS A 285 -7.73 -3.17 -11.59
N ASP A 286 -7.38 -2.40 -12.62
CA ASP A 286 -5.99 -2.03 -12.89
C ASP A 286 -5.41 -1.24 -11.71
N MET A 287 -6.17 -0.27 -11.22
CA MET A 287 -5.76 0.52 -10.07
C MET A 287 -5.69 -0.29 -8.78
N ALA A 288 -6.57 -1.26 -8.56
CA ALA A 288 -6.50 -2.14 -7.39
C ALA A 288 -5.22 -2.99 -7.39
N LEU A 289 -4.78 -3.48 -8.57
CA LEU A 289 -3.51 -4.20 -8.73
C LEU A 289 -2.32 -3.30 -8.34
N VAL A 290 -2.24 -2.10 -8.91
CA VAL A 290 -1.15 -1.14 -8.64
C VAL A 290 -1.10 -0.76 -7.17
N MET A 291 -2.25 -0.39 -6.59
CA MET A 291 -2.34 -0.03 -5.18
C MET A 291 -2.04 -1.21 -4.24
N GLY A 292 -2.39 -2.44 -4.66
CA GLY A 292 -2.03 -3.67 -3.95
C GLY A 292 -0.51 -3.87 -3.89
N ARG A 293 0.18 -3.71 -5.01
CA ARG A 293 1.65 -3.81 -5.10
C ARG A 293 2.38 -2.71 -4.31
N LEU A 294 1.84 -1.49 -4.34
CA LEU A 294 2.35 -0.42 -3.49
C LEU A 294 2.18 -0.74 -2.00
N LYS A 295 1.09 -1.39 -1.60
CA LYS A 295 0.91 -1.88 -0.21
C LYS A 295 1.95 -2.93 0.15
N GLU A 296 2.27 -3.85 -0.75
CA GLU A 296 3.32 -4.83 -0.50
C GLU A 296 4.71 -4.18 -0.29
N ILE A 297 5.02 -3.11 -1.07
CA ILE A 297 6.25 -2.34 -0.88
C ILE A 297 6.21 -1.62 0.48
N ARG A 298 5.07 -1.01 0.84
CA ARG A 298 4.86 -0.40 2.17
C ARG A 298 5.07 -1.42 3.30
N ASP A 299 4.48 -2.61 3.17
CA ASP A 299 4.54 -3.67 4.18
C ASP A 299 5.96 -4.26 4.31
N ALA A 300 6.80 -4.11 3.29
CA ALA A 300 8.25 -4.35 3.35
C ALA A 300 9.03 -3.26 4.13
N GLY A 301 8.36 -2.27 4.72
CA GLY A 301 8.95 -1.26 5.59
C GLY A 301 9.20 0.11 4.94
N PHE A 302 8.75 0.32 3.70
CA PHE A 302 8.93 1.59 3.01
C PHE A 302 7.81 2.58 3.31
N THR A 303 8.13 3.88 3.21
CA THR A 303 7.14 4.94 3.16
C THR A 303 6.94 5.35 1.71
N ILE A 304 5.71 5.50 1.26
CA ILE A 304 5.40 5.81 -0.13
C ILE A 304 4.69 7.14 -0.21
N LEU A 305 5.17 8.03 -1.09
CA LEU A 305 4.51 9.25 -1.49
C LEU A 305 4.23 9.21 -2.99
N ILE A 306 2.96 9.24 -3.36
CA ILE A 306 2.51 9.21 -4.74
C ILE A 306 2.09 10.61 -5.17
N ILE A 307 2.63 11.08 -6.29
CA ILE A 307 2.17 12.29 -6.97
C ILE A 307 1.11 11.89 -8.00
N HIS A 308 -0.09 12.50 -7.89
CA HIS A 308 -1.22 12.18 -8.73
C HIS A 308 -1.96 13.43 -9.22
N HIS A 309 -2.55 13.37 -10.41
CA HIS A 309 -3.30 14.47 -10.99
C HIS A 309 -4.78 14.46 -10.59
N THR A 310 -5.39 15.64 -10.49
CA THR A 310 -6.86 15.80 -10.40
C THR A 310 -7.47 16.04 -11.79
N PRO A 311 -8.78 15.73 -12.00
CA PRO A 311 -9.49 16.14 -13.20
C PRO A 311 -9.56 17.66 -13.29
N ARG A 312 -9.46 18.20 -14.51
CA ARG A 312 -9.59 19.66 -14.77
C ARG A 312 -10.92 20.27 -14.31
N ALA A 313 -11.99 19.47 -14.28
CA ALA A 313 -13.32 19.93 -13.89
C ALA A 313 -13.56 20.06 -12.38
N ASN A 314 -12.73 19.41 -11.56
CA ASN A 314 -12.86 19.44 -10.10
C ASN A 314 -11.50 19.28 -9.46
N ASP A 315 -10.86 20.39 -9.14
CA ASP A 315 -9.54 20.48 -8.52
C ASP A 315 -9.47 19.91 -7.07
N ARG A 316 -10.61 19.59 -6.48
CA ARG A 316 -10.74 19.03 -5.14
C ARG A 316 -10.91 17.52 -5.10
N ALA A 317 -11.21 16.89 -6.22
CA ALA A 317 -11.35 15.43 -6.34
C ALA A 317 -10.15 14.82 -7.08
N SER A 318 -9.68 13.65 -6.66
CA SER A 318 -8.64 12.91 -7.39
C SER A 318 -9.18 12.47 -8.76
N LYS A 319 -8.31 12.46 -9.77
CA LYS A 319 -8.61 11.92 -11.11
C LYS A 319 -8.54 10.40 -11.07
N GLY A 320 -9.32 9.74 -11.93
CA GLY A 320 -9.27 8.30 -12.08
C GLY A 320 -10.18 7.53 -11.12
N SER A 321 -9.88 6.26 -10.94
CA SER A 321 -10.66 5.37 -10.07
C SER A 321 -10.65 5.83 -8.62
N THR A 322 -11.80 5.73 -7.93
CA THR A 322 -11.90 5.94 -6.47
C THR A 322 -10.99 4.99 -5.70
N ALA A 323 -10.55 3.88 -6.31
CA ALA A 323 -9.61 2.94 -5.72
C ALA A 323 -8.30 3.62 -5.23
N ILE A 324 -7.85 4.69 -5.88
CA ILE A 324 -6.64 5.42 -5.46
C ILE A 324 -6.84 6.01 -4.07
N THR A 325 -7.92 6.77 -3.87
CA THR A 325 -8.22 7.39 -2.57
C THR A 325 -8.72 6.38 -1.56
N ASP A 326 -9.49 5.36 -1.99
CA ASP A 326 -10.04 4.34 -1.11
C ASP A 326 -8.97 3.40 -0.53
N LEU A 327 -7.91 3.14 -1.27
CA LEU A 327 -6.83 2.25 -0.88
C LEU A 327 -5.61 2.97 -0.28
N ALA A 328 -5.50 4.30 -0.44
CA ALA A 328 -4.48 5.11 0.23
C ALA A 328 -4.73 5.17 1.74
N ASP A 329 -3.65 5.32 2.51
CA ASP A 329 -3.71 5.50 3.97
C ASP A 329 -3.88 6.97 4.33
N HIS A 330 -3.27 7.88 3.56
CA HIS A 330 -3.28 9.32 3.80
C HIS A 330 -3.29 10.08 2.47
N VAL A 331 -4.22 11.03 2.35
CA VAL A 331 -4.42 11.80 1.12
C VAL A 331 -4.24 13.28 1.40
N LEU A 332 -3.35 13.92 0.64
CA LEU A 332 -3.09 15.35 0.66
C LEU A 332 -3.63 15.98 -0.63
N SER A 333 -4.27 17.11 -0.50
CA SER A 333 -4.70 17.93 -1.65
C SER A 333 -3.89 19.22 -1.71
N LEU A 334 -3.44 19.53 -2.93
CA LEU A 334 -2.77 20.78 -3.25
C LEU A 334 -3.63 21.56 -4.24
N TYR A 335 -4.04 22.75 -3.86
CA TYR A 335 -4.83 23.62 -4.72
C TYR A 335 -4.56 25.10 -4.49
N ARG A 336 -4.84 25.92 -5.52
CA ARG A 336 -4.69 27.36 -5.46
C ARG A 336 -5.83 27.99 -4.67
N VAL A 337 -5.51 28.92 -3.77
CA VAL A 337 -6.51 29.63 -2.97
C VAL A 337 -6.90 30.90 -3.69
N LYS A 338 -8.18 31.06 -3.97
CA LYS A 338 -8.74 32.30 -4.54
C LYS A 338 -8.74 33.40 -3.51
N ARG A 339 -8.09 34.51 -3.78
CA ARG A 339 -8.13 35.71 -2.93
C ARG A 339 -9.49 36.41 -2.99
N SER A 340 -10.11 36.42 -4.18
CA SER A 340 -11.44 36.97 -4.38
C SER A 340 -12.30 36.05 -5.22
N THR A 341 -13.62 36.24 -5.11
CA THR A 341 -14.58 35.46 -5.90
C THR A 341 -14.68 35.90 -7.37
N PHE A 342 -14.02 37.00 -7.74
CA PHE A 342 -13.93 37.52 -9.10
C PHE A 342 -12.65 37.08 -9.80
N GLU A 343 -11.68 36.57 -9.06
CA GLU A 343 -10.45 36.08 -9.62
C GLU A 343 -10.71 34.81 -10.39
N LYS A 344 -10.55 34.87 -11.72
CA LYS A 344 -10.49 33.70 -12.57
C LYS A 344 -9.11 33.13 -12.37
N ILE A 345 -8.99 32.02 -11.65
CA ILE A 345 -7.76 31.26 -11.64
C ILE A 345 -7.72 30.53 -12.96
N ASP A 346 -6.68 30.79 -13.73
CA ASP A 346 -6.32 29.95 -14.86
C ASP A 346 -5.51 28.78 -14.28
N ASP A 347 -6.19 27.64 -14.09
CA ASP A 347 -5.59 26.43 -13.54
C ASP A 347 -4.57 25.79 -14.53
N GLU A 348 -4.44 26.33 -15.76
CA GLU A 348 -3.44 25.92 -16.74
C GLU A 348 -2.10 26.62 -16.55
N LEU A 349 -2.07 27.75 -15.85
CA LEU A 349 -0.83 28.47 -15.54
C LEU A 349 -0.18 27.97 -14.26
N GLU A 350 1.14 27.86 -14.25
CA GLU A 350 1.90 27.59 -13.04
C GLU A 350 1.66 28.70 -11.99
N PRO A 351 1.65 28.36 -10.68
CA PRO A 351 1.48 29.37 -9.63
C PRO A 351 2.57 30.44 -9.71
N GLY A 352 2.15 31.70 -9.69
CA GLY A 352 3.06 32.85 -9.59
C GLY A 352 3.43 33.20 -8.16
N PRO A 353 4.35 34.17 -7.96
CA PRO A 353 4.82 34.60 -6.63
C PRO A 353 3.70 35.12 -5.72
N ASP A 354 2.62 35.62 -6.34
CA ASP A 354 1.47 36.17 -5.64
C ASP A 354 0.41 35.16 -5.27
N ASP A 355 0.51 33.94 -5.79
CA ASP A 355 -0.48 32.92 -5.54
C ASP A 355 -0.27 32.24 -4.18
N TYR A 356 -1.36 32.03 -3.46
CA TYR A 356 -1.39 31.16 -2.31
C TYR A 356 -1.81 29.76 -2.71
N LEU A 357 -1.05 28.77 -2.28
CA LEU A 357 -1.42 27.39 -2.35
C LEU A 357 -1.84 26.89 -0.97
N ARG A 358 -2.81 26.01 -0.92
CA ARG A 358 -3.16 25.26 0.27
C ARG A 358 -2.73 23.81 0.06
N LEU A 359 -1.86 23.33 0.94
CA LEU A 359 -1.50 21.93 1.08
C LEU A 359 -2.11 21.41 2.38
N GLY A 360 -2.90 20.37 2.31
CA GLY A 360 -3.52 19.83 3.51
C GLY A 360 -4.15 18.46 3.30
N THR A 361 -4.56 17.85 4.40
CA THR A 361 -5.28 16.59 4.37
C THR A 361 -6.56 16.73 3.56
N GLY A 362 -6.74 15.85 2.59
CA GLY A 362 -7.91 15.76 1.74
C GLY A 362 -9.13 15.16 2.46
N GLU A 363 -10.04 14.60 1.67
CA GLU A 363 -11.27 13.99 2.18
C GLU A 363 -11.00 12.75 3.04
N LYS A 364 -9.88 12.05 2.80
CA LYS A 364 -9.51 10.84 3.52
C LYS A 364 -8.22 11.02 4.28
N THR A 365 -8.32 10.99 5.59
CA THR A 365 -7.20 10.79 6.51
C THR A 365 -7.66 9.89 7.65
N ARG A 366 -6.76 9.03 8.13
CA ARG A 366 -6.98 8.23 9.35
C ARG A 366 -6.52 8.95 10.61
N TYR A 367 -6.01 10.19 10.45
CA TYR A 367 -5.34 10.97 11.48
C TYR A 367 -5.88 12.39 11.52
N GLU A 368 -5.26 13.25 12.32
CA GLU A 368 -5.69 14.64 12.46
C GLU A 368 -5.62 15.39 11.13
N HIS A 369 -6.65 16.19 10.87
CA HIS A 369 -6.65 17.10 9.75
C HIS A 369 -5.64 18.21 9.95
N HIS A 370 -4.76 18.39 8.99
CA HIS A 370 -3.77 19.45 8.98
C HIS A 370 -3.74 20.18 7.64
N GLN A 371 -3.48 21.48 7.69
CA GLN A 371 -3.34 22.29 6.49
C GLN A 371 -2.31 23.39 6.70
N ILE A 372 -1.58 23.69 5.65
CA ILE A 372 -0.65 24.81 5.57
C ILE A 372 -0.89 25.61 4.31
N PHE A 373 -0.47 26.87 4.33
CA PHE A 373 -0.48 27.74 3.16
C PHE A 373 0.95 27.97 2.69
N LEU A 374 1.13 27.95 1.37
CA LEU A 374 2.42 28.09 0.73
C LEU A 374 2.37 29.23 -0.28
N LYS A 375 3.51 29.90 -0.50
CA LYS A 375 3.77 30.82 -1.59
C LYS A 375 5.03 30.39 -2.31
N GLN A 376 5.13 30.73 -3.59
CA GLN A 376 6.36 30.55 -4.33
C GLN A 376 7.33 31.70 -4.01
N SER A 377 8.58 31.37 -3.69
CA SER A 377 9.64 32.35 -3.53
C SER A 377 10.22 32.78 -4.89
N GLU A 378 11.06 33.80 -4.91
CA GLU A 378 11.77 34.25 -6.11
C GLU A 378 12.62 33.16 -6.75
N SER A 379 13.13 32.22 -5.96
CA SER A 379 13.89 31.06 -6.45
C SER A 379 13.02 29.96 -7.06
N GLY A 380 11.68 30.11 -7.02
CA GLY A 380 10.73 29.10 -7.46
C GLY A 380 10.44 27.99 -6.44
N ALA A 381 11.08 28.00 -5.28
CA ALA A 381 10.77 27.10 -4.18
C ALA A 381 9.50 27.55 -3.45
N PHE A 382 8.73 26.61 -2.91
CA PHE A 382 7.62 26.95 -2.01
C PHE A 382 8.15 27.21 -0.60
N VAL A 383 7.54 28.20 0.04
CA VAL A 383 7.80 28.59 1.44
C VAL A 383 6.48 28.68 2.19
N LEU A 384 6.54 28.48 3.51
CA LEU A 384 5.38 28.62 4.38
C LEU A 384 4.85 30.05 4.29
N ALA A 385 3.54 30.19 4.17
CA ALA A 385 2.83 31.47 4.17
C ALA A 385 1.75 31.47 5.26
N ASN A 386 1.37 32.66 5.70
CA ASN A 386 0.22 32.82 6.59
C ASN A 386 -1.09 32.46 5.84
N ASP A 387 -2.11 32.07 6.61
CA ASP A 387 -3.46 31.92 6.07
C ASP A 387 -3.90 33.23 5.42
N PRO A 388 -4.23 33.25 4.11
CA PRO A 388 -4.63 34.48 3.41
C PRO A 388 -5.90 35.12 3.99
N ASP A 389 -6.68 34.37 4.78
CA ASP A 389 -7.85 34.91 5.49
C ASP A 389 -7.49 35.47 6.87
N GLN A 390 -6.23 35.35 7.32
CA GLN A 390 -5.83 35.72 8.68
C GLN A 390 -6.08 37.23 8.99
N GLU A 391 -5.69 38.09 8.08
CA GLU A 391 -5.91 39.54 8.21
C GLU A 391 -7.40 39.90 8.33
N HIS A 392 -8.25 39.24 7.49
CA HIS A 392 -9.68 39.43 7.60
C HIS A 392 -10.26 38.90 8.91
N LEU A 393 -9.75 37.75 9.39
CA LEU A 393 -10.17 37.18 10.68
C LEU A 393 -9.75 38.05 11.85
N ASP A 394 -8.56 38.62 11.81
CA ASP A 394 -8.06 39.54 12.84
C ASP A 394 -8.89 40.83 12.86
N ALA A 395 -9.14 41.42 11.71
CA ALA A 395 -9.96 42.61 11.59
C ALA A 395 -11.42 42.37 12.04
N ILE A 396 -12.06 41.28 11.65
CA ILE A 396 -13.39 40.91 12.12
C ILE A 396 -13.39 40.67 13.63
N SER A 397 -12.35 40.05 14.18
CA SER A 397 -12.23 39.77 15.61
C SER A 397 -12.14 41.09 16.41
N GLU A 398 -11.37 42.05 15.92
CA GLU A 398 -11.26 43.37 16.53
C GLU A 398 -12.59 44.15 16.49
N PHE A 399 -13.29 44.10 15.32
CA PHE A 399 -14.60 44.74 15.18
C PHE A 399 -15.63 44.12 16.12
N VAL A 400 -15.67 42.75 16.24
CA VAL A 400 -16.57 42.09 17.18
C VAL A 400 -16.21 42.38 18.63
N ARG A 401 -14.93 42.56 18.97
CA ARG A 401 -14.44 42.86 20.32
C ARG A 401 -14.73 44.29 20.72
N SER A 402 -14.61 45.22 19.78
CA SER A 402 -14.84 46.66 20.04
C SER A 402 -16.32 47.03 20.13
N SER A 403 -17.23 46.10 19.82
CA SER A 403 -18.68 46.34 19.90
C SER A 403 -19.19 46.16 21.34
N ASP A 404 -20.05 47.07 21.77
CA ASP A 404 -20.74 47.04 23.05
C ASP A 404 -21.97 46.14 23.08
N HIS A 405 -22.34 45.53 21.93
CA HIS A 405 -23.47 44.62 21.79
C HIS A 405 -23.12 43.44 20.89
N ALA A 406 -23.94 42.38 20.93
CA ALA A 406 -23.82 41.23 20.07
C ALA A 406 -24.16 41.57 18.61
N LEU A 407 -23.15 41.57 17.74
CA LEU A 407 -23.28 41.95 16.33
C LEU A 407 -24.04 40.89 15.52
N THR A 408 -24.94 41.31 14.67
CA THR A 408 -25.59 40.46 13.69
C THR A 408 -24.70 40.21 12.49
N GLN A 409 -24.95 39.09 11.75
CA GLN A 409 -24.25 38.81 10.52
C GLN A 409 -24.36 39.93 9.47
N SER A 410 -25.50 40.68 9.48
CA SER A 410 -25.74 41.78 8.56
C SER A 410 -24.91 43.02 8.90
N GLU A 411 -24.73 43.31 10.18
CA GLU A 411 -23.87 44.40 10.66
C GLU A 411 -22.40 44.13 10.36
N ILE A 412 -21.94 42.88 10.62
CA ILE A 412 -20.57 42.50 10.28
C ILE A 412 -20.39 42.52 8.74
N PHE A 413 -21.40 42.17 7.97
CA PHE A 413 -21.30 42.21 6.48
C PHE A 413 -21.24 43.65 5.98
N ALA A 414 -22.04 44.57 6.52
CA ALA A 414 -22.00 45.97 6.14
C ALA A 414 -20.64 46.58 6.43
N TRP A 415 -20.09 46.35 7.62
CA TRP A 415 -18.75 46.78 8.01
C TRP A 415 -17.66 46.14 7.15
N ALA A 416 -17.65 44.80 6.97
CA ALA A 416 -16.66 44.09 6.18
C ALA A 416 -16.70 44.46 4.68
N LYS A 417 -17.84 44.91 4.16
CA LYS A 417 -17.94 45.43 2.80
C LYS A 417 -17.26 46.79 2.67
N ALA A 418 -17.35 47.65 3.70
CA ALA A 418 -16.75 48.96 3.69
C ALA A 418 -15.22 48.93 3.97
N GLU A 419 -14.79 48.18 4.98
CA GLU A 419 -13.43 48.20 5.50
C GLU A 419 -12.53 47.07 4.94
N LEU A 420 -13.10 45.93 4.54
CA LEU A 420 -12.36 44.75 4.05
C LEU A 420 -12.64 44.43 2.59
N GLU A 421 -13.42 45.24 1.89
CA GLU A 421 -13.83 45.04 0.50
C GLU A 421 -14.51 43.67 0.24
N ILE A 422 -15.10 43.06 1.27
CA ILE A 422 -15.78 41.77 1.18
C ILE A 422 -17.17 41.96 0.58
N SER A 423 -17.26 41.93 -0.74
CA SER A 423 -18.52 42.17 -1.48
C SER A 423 -19.50 40.97 -1.49
N LYS A 424 -19.05 39.77 -1.22
CA LYS A 424 -19.89 38.56 -1.24
C LYS A 424 -20.19 38.03 0.15
N LYS A 425 -21.49 37.94 0.46
CA LYS A 425 -22.01 37.40 1.73
C LYS A 425 -21.49 35.99 2.03
N GLY A 426 -21.32 35.15 1.01
CA GLY A 426 -20.76 33.80 1.15
C GLY A 426 -19.31 33.77 1.69
N LYS A 427 -18.45 34.73 1.28
CA LYS A 427 -17.07 34.84 1.81
C LYS A 427 -17.12 35.18 3.29
N LEU A 428 -17.94 36.16 3.71
CA LEU A 428 -18.08 36.48 5.13
C LEU A 428 -18.61 35.31 5.95
N VAL A 429 -19.62 34.58 5.46
CA VAL A 429 -20.15 33.39 6.17
C VAL A 429 -19.05 32.34 6.40
N ASN A 430 -18.17 32.12 5.43
CA ASN A 430 -17.05 31.21 5.58
C ASN A 430 -16.02 31.72 6.62
N LEU A 431 -15.68 33.01 6.60
CA LEU A 431 -14.81 33.64 7.60
C LEU A 431 -15.41 33.53 9.01
N LEU A 432 -16.70 33.86 9.16
CA LEU A 432 -17.39 33.75 10.45
C LEU A 432 -17.40 32.33 10.99
N ARG A 433 -17.59 31.31 10.12
CA ARG A 433 -17.50 29.90 10.50
C ARG A 433 -16.06 29.49 10.88
N LYS A 434 -15.06 30.01 10.16
CA LYS A 434 -13.64 29.71 10.39
C LYS A 434 -13.15 30.27 11.74
N GLY A 435 -13.64 31.45 12.16
CA GLY A 435 -13.31 32.09 13.44
C GLY A 435 -14.18 31.62 14.62
N GLU A 436 -15.28 30.88 14.36
CA GLU A 436 -16.20 30.44 15.42
C GLU A 436 -15.49 29.50 16.41
N LYS A 437 -15.74 29.66 17.70
CA LYS A 437 -15.08 28.97 18.83
C LYS A 437 -13.58 29.24 19.01
N LYS A 438 -12.96 30.04 18.14
CA LYS A 438 -11.54 30.43 18.23
C LYS A 438 -11.36 31.92 18.54
N ARG A 439 -12.25 32.76 18.02
CA ARG A 439 -12.20 34.21 18.08
C ARG A 439 -13.51 34.83 18.57
N TRP A 440 -14.62 34.19 18.30
CA TRP A 440 -15.97 34.54 18.69
C TRP A 440 -16.85 33.33 18.86
N ILE A 441 -17.94 33.52 19.56
CA ILE A 441 -19.04 32.56 19.65
C ILE A 441 -20.28 33.13 18.99
N SER A 442 -21.09 32.26 18.37
CA SER A 442 -22.35 32.68 17.78
C SER A 442 -23.53 32.07 18.50
N THR A 443 -24.57 32.87 18.68
CA THR A 443 -25.87 32.43 19.21
C THR A 443 -26.93 32.60 18.15
N LYS A 444 -27.76 31.56 17.98
CA LYS A 444 -28.88 31.59 17.01
C LYS A 444 -30.20 31.74 17.73
N SER A 445 -30.98 32.77 17.38
CA SER A 445 -32.35 32.99 17.86
C SER A 445 -33.26 33.15 16.65
N GLY A 446 -34.12 32.16 16.38
CA GLY A 446 -34.94 32.10 15.17
C GLY A 446 -34.07 32.12 13.90
N ASN A 447 -34.33 33.05 12.99
CA ASN A 447 -33.55 33.25 11.75
C ASN A 447 -32.32 34.16 11.93
N ARG A 448 -32.08 34.69 13.12
CA ARG A 448 -31.01 35.66 13.41
C ARG A 448 -29.85 34.96 14.11
N ARG A 449 -28.64 35.21 13.63
CA ARG A 449 -27.39 34.77 14.29
C ARG A 449 -26.62 36.01 14.75
N THR A 450 -26.18 36.02 15.99
CA THR A 450 -25.38 37.07 16.59
C THR A 450 -24.03 36.56 17.05
N TYR A 451 -23.02 37.40 17.07
CA TYR A 451 -21.63 37.08 17.35
C TYR A 451 -21.11 37.94 18.49
N VAL A 452 -20.35 37.30 19.39
CA VAL A 452 -19.72 37.94 20.55
C VAL A 452 -18.26 37.49 20.63
N SER A 453 -17.33 38.34 20.95
CA SER A 453 -15.92 37.97 21.17
C SER A 453 -15.79 36.95 22.32
N ILE A 454 -14.79 36.06 22.19
CA ILE A 454 -14.39 35.17 23.28
C ILE A 454 -13.47 35.90 24.23
#